data_dc1f453d77267c836b532af66b3e6002
#
_entry.id   dc1f453d77267c836b532af66b3e6002
#
_cell.length_a   1.000
_cell.length_b   1.000
_cell.length_c   1.000
_cell.angle_alpha   90.00
_cell.angle_beta   90.00
_cell.angle_gamma   90.00
#
_symmetry.space_group_name_H-M   'P 1'
#
loop_
_entity.id
_entity.type
_entity.pdbx_description
1 polymer ?
#
loop_
_entity_poly.entity_id
_entity_poly.type
_entity_poly.pdbx_seq_one_letter_code
_entity_poly.pdbx_strand_id
1 'polypeptide(L)'
;MKEWDYSKPWFHGSPILLNELLVGSTITQDRELARIFSHKPSIVAFDEDGARFHNGKLCGYIYIIDEEIISEDVYPHPATTMKPGEEWLIKRGLKVRKIDETRIREEEQISDEDEMELLEKLKNR
;
A
#
# COMPACT_ATOMS: atom_id res chain seq x y z
N MET A 1 -5.80 5.61 19.59
CA MET A 1 -5.18 4.71 18.62
C MET A 1 -6.26 4.01 17.83
N LYS A 2 -6.15 4.03 16.51
CA LYS A 2 -7.16 3.47 15.64
C LYS A 2 -6.96 1.97 15.48
N GLU A 3 -7.96 1.18 15.84
CA GLU A 3 -7.91 -0.26 15.65
C GLU A 3 -8.29 -0.60 14.20
N TRP A 4 -7.82 -1.76 13.75
CA TRP A 4 -8.22 -2.27 12.45
C TRP A 4 -9.57 -2.99 12.56
N ASP A 5 -10.21 -3.18 11.40
CA ASP A 5 -11.54 -3.81 11.34
C ASP A 5 -11.38 -5.34 11.22
N TYR A 6 -11.75 -6.06 12.29
CA TYR A 6 -11.65 -7.52 12.34
C TYR A 6 -12.55 -8.24 11.34
N SER A 7 -13.55 -7.54 10.79
CA SER A 7 -14.48 -8.13 9.81
C SER A 7 -13.98 -8.01 8.36
N LYS A 8 -12.91 -7.27 8.11
CA LYS A 8 -12.40 -7.02 6.77
C LYS A 8 -11.12 -7.79 6.51
N PRO A 9 -10.91 -8.24 5.25
CA PRO A 9 -9.64 -8.90 4.89
C PRO A 9 -8.48 -7.91 4.84
N TRP A 10 -7.27 -8.45 4.83
CA TRP A 10 -6.04 -7.71 4.65
C TRP A 10 -5.47 -7.97 3.26
N PHE A 11 -4.90 -6.94 2.65
CA PHE A 11 -4.33 -7.00 1.31
C PHE A 11 -2.87 -6.55 1.29
N HIS A 12 -2.17 -7.00 0.25
CA HIS A 12 -0.80 -6.57 -0.04
C HIS A 12 -0.66 -6.39 -1.54
N GLY A 13 -0.01 -5.32 -1.97
CA GLY A 13 0.31 -5.07 -3.37
C GLY A 13 1.79 -5.22 -3.62
N SER A 14 2.16 -5.92 -4.70
CA SER A 14 3.57 -6.11 -5.05
C SER A 14 3.72 -6.31 -6.56
N PRO A 15 4.83 -5.82 -7.16
CA PRO A 15 5.11 -6.10 -8.57
C PRO A 15 5.67 -7.50 -8.82
N ILE A 16 5.93 -8.29 -7.79
CA ILE A 16 6.51 -9.63 -7.92
C ILE A 16 5.55 -10.71 -7.44
N LEU A 17 5.77 -11.93 -7.92
CA LEU A 17 4.99 -13.09 -7.48
C LEU A 17 5.47 -13.56 -6.10
N LEU A 18 4.51 -13.73 -5.18
CA LEU A 18 4.78 -14.08 -3.79
C LEU A 18 3.87 -15.20 -3.33
N ASN A 19 4.37 -16.08 -2.46
CA ASN A 19 3.58 -17.08 -1.74
C ASN A 19 3.42 -16.70 -0.27
N GLU A 20 4.33 -15.88 0.24
CA GLU A 20 4.29 -15.42 1.62
C GLU A 20 4.93 -14.04 1.73
N LEU A 21 4.60 -13.33 2.80
CA LEU A 21 5.21 -12.06 3.14
C LEU A 21 6.20 -12.26 4.28
N LEU A 22 7.32 -11.54 4.19
CA LEU A 22 8.33 -11.53 5.25
C LEU A 22 7.96 -10.51 6.32
N VAL A 23 8.49 -10.71 7.52
CA VAL A 23 8.35 -9.78 8.64
C VAL A 23 8.72 -8.37 8.18
N GLY A 24 7.90 -7.39 8.56
CA GLY A 24 8.10 -6.00 8.19
C GLY A 24 7.43 -5.59 6.89
N SER A 25 6.78 -6.52 6.19
CA SER A 25 6.01 -6.18 4.99
C SER A 25 4.79 -5.34 5.34
N THR A 26 4.39 -4.48 4.40
CA THR A 26 3.23 -3.60 4.55
C THR A 26 1.96 -4.32 4.12
N ILE A 27 0.90 -4.18 4.91
CA ILE A 27 -0.44 -4.66 4.55
C ILE A 27 -1.45 -3.54 4.79
N THR A 28 -2.60 -3.66 4.14
CA THR A 28 -3.69 -2.70 4.26
C THR A 28 -5.03 -3.39 4.11
N GLN A 29 -6.06 -2.84 4.74
CA GLN A 29 -7.43 -3.32 4.54
C GLN A 29 -8.13 -2.60 3.38
N ASP A 30 -7.45 -1.63 2.77
CA ASP A 30 -7.95 -0.89 1.61
C ASP A 30 -7.40 -1.53 0.34
N ARG A 31 -8.25 -2.28 -0.38
CA ARG A 31 -7.85 -2.99 -1.60
C ARG A 31 -7.31 -2.04 -2.68
N GLU A 32 -7.89 -0.85 -2.82
CA GLU A 32 -7.43 0.12 -3.81
C GLU A 32 -6.05 0.67 -3.47
N LEU A 33 -5.74 0.84 -2.19
CA LEU A 33 -4.41 1.24 -1.77
C LEU A 33 -3.39 0.12 -2.06
N ALA A 34 -3.76 -1.13 -1.83
CA ALA A 34 -2.90 -2.27 -2.19
C ALA A 34 -2.65 -2.31 -3.70
N ARG A 35 -3.65 -2.00 -4.51
CA ARG A 35 -3.50 -1.90 -5.96
C ARG A 35 -2.45 -0.85 -6.34
N ILE A 36 -2.52 0.32 -5.74
CA ILE A 36 -1.54 1.39 -5.98
C ILE A 36 -0.13 0.95 -5.57
N PHE A 37 0.00 0.35 -4.40
CA PHE A 37 1.29 -0.16 -3.92
C PHE A 37 1.88 -1.24 -4.83
N SER A 38 1.02 -1.99 -5.57
CA SER A 38 1.50 -3.01 -6.51
C SER A 38 2.36 -2.43 -7.63
N HIS A 39 2.22 -1.15 -7.92
CA HIS A 39 3.01 -0.45 -8.94
C HIS A 39 4.35 0.07 -8.42
N LYS A 40 4.66 -0.20 -7.15
CA LYS A 40 5.89 0.20 -6.47
C LYS A 40 6.15 1.71 -6.56
N PRO A 41 5.19 2.55 -6.14
CA PRO A 41 5.39 4.00 -6.17
C PRO A 41 6.36 4.45 -5.08
N SER A 42 7.12 5.51 -5.34
CA SER A 42 7.86 6.22 -4.29
C SER A 42 7.06 7.38 -3.73
N ILE A 43 6.03 7.83 -4.45
CA ILE A 43 5.14 8.90 -4.04
C ILE A 43 3.69 8.48 -4.25
N VAL A 44 2.87 8.65 -3.22
CA VAL A 44 1.41 8.55 -3.30
C VAL A 44 0.85 9.85 -2.74
N ALA A 45 0.01 10.54 -3.52
CA ALA A 45 -0.57 11.82 -3.15
C ALA A 45 -2.10 11.75 -3.19
N PHE A 46 -2.74 12.69 -2.51
CA PHE A 46 -4.20 12.80 -2.46
C PHE A 46 -4.60 14.22 -2.86
N ASP A 47 -5.73 14.35 -3.58
CA ASP A 47 -6.32 15.65 -3.80
C ASP A 47 -7.37 15.97 -2.72
N GLU A 48 -8.03 17.12 -2.85
CA GLU A 48 -9.05 17.55 -1.88
C GLU A 48 -10.26 16.63 -1.83
N ASP A 49 -10.54 15.94 -2.93
CA ASP A 49 -11.67 14.99 -3.03
C ASP A 49 -11.30 13.59 -2.58
N GLY A 50 -10.06 13.38 -2.18
CA GLY A 50 -9.57 12.08 -1.76
C GLY A 50 -9.09 11.19 -2.90
N ALA A 51 -9.06 11.68 -4.14
CA ALA A 51 -8.52 10.93 -5.26
C ALA A 51 -7.02 10.73 -5.07
N ARG A 52 -6.55 9.55 -5.39
CA ARG A 52 -5.14 9.16 -5.18
C ARG A 52 -4.37 9.24 -6.47
N PHE A 53 -3.16 9.78 -6.40
CA PHE A 53 -2.21 9.86 -7.51
C PHE A 53 -0.87 9.30 -7.08
N HIS A 54 -0.12 8.72 -8.01
CA HIS A 54 1.16 8.10 -7.69
C HIS A 54 2.10 8.10 -8.89
N ASN A 55 3.35 7.79 -8.63
CA ASN A 55 4.40 7.70 -9.66
C ASN A 55 4.86 6.28 -9.95
N GLY A 56 4.12 5.27 -9.52
CA GLY A 56 4.47 3.88 -9.79
C GLY A 56 4.41 3.56 -11.28
N LYS A 57 5.33 2.75 -11.77
CA LYS A 57 5.49 2.43 -13.20
C LYS A 57 5.40 0.95 -13.52
N LEU A 58 5.25 0.10 -12.52
CA LEU A 58 5.23 -1.35 -12.71
C LEU A 58 3.81 -1.89 -12.65
N CYS A 59 3.50 -2.86 -13.51
CA CYS A 59 2.31 -3.68 -13.33
C CYS A 59 2.58 -4.67 -12.20
N GLY A 60 1.56 -5.12 -11.50
CA GLY A 60 1.77 -5.97 -10.35
C GLY A 60 0.58 -6.84 -10.01
N TYR A 61 0.49 -7.20 -8.74
CA TYR A 61 -0.49 -8.16 -8.24
C TYR A 61 -1.07 -7.68 -6.92
N ILE A 62 -2.34 -8.03 -6.69
CA ILE A 62 -2.97 -7.85 -5.39
C ILE A 62 -3.05 -9.21 -4.72
N TYR A 63 -2.63 -9.26 -3.47
CA TYR A 63 -2.68 -10.46 -2.63
C TYR A 63 -3.66 -10.25 -1.49
N ILE A 64 -4.32 -11.34 -1.08
CA ILE A 64 -5.07 -11.37 0.17
C ILE A 64 -4.24 -12.18 1.17
N ILE A 65 -4.24 -11.76 2.42
CA ILE A 65 -3.59 -12.53 3.48
C ILE A 65 -4.43 -13.79 3.70
N ASP A 66 -3.80 -14.94 3.57
CA ASP A 66 -4.44 -16.25 3.61
C ASP A 66 -4.19 -16.97 4.93
N GLU A 67 -4.26 -16.22 6.02
CA GLU A 67 -4.12 -16.69 7.39
C GLU A 67 -4.96 -15.83 8.31
N GLU A 68 -5.30 -16.38 9.46
CA GLU A 68 -5.95 -15.59 10.50
C GLU A 68 -4.95 -14.59 11.09
N ILE A 69 -5.39 -13.34 11.24
CA ILE A 69 -4.60 -12.28 11.84
C ILE A 69 -5.20 -11.88 13.18
N ILE A 70 -4.36 -11.82 14.20
CA ILE A 70 -4.73 -11.32 15.52
C ILE A 70 -4.02 -9.99 15.77
N SER A 71 -4.47 -9.26 16.78
CA SER A 71 -3.96 -7.92 17.07
C SER A 71 -2.45 -7.86 17.31
N GLU A 72 -1.86 -8.94 17.79
CA GLU A 72 -0.40 -9.02 18.05
C GLU A 72 0.42 -9.20 16.78
N ASP A 73 -0.21 -9.51 15.66
CA ASP A 73 0.49 -9.76 14.39
C ASP A 73 0.80 -8.49 13.61
N VAL A 74 0.13 -7.39 13.91
CA VAL A 74 0.20 -6.16 13.11
C VAL A 74 0.36 -4.93 13.99
N TYR A 75 0.94 -3.89 13.42
CA TYR A 75 1.03 -2.58 14.07
C TYR A 75 1.00 -1.48 13.00
N PRO A 76 0.49 -0.28 13.35
CA PRO A 76 0.46 0.82 12.41
C PRO A 76 1.87 1.18 11.94
N HIS A 77 2.04 1.48 10.65
CA HIS A 77 3.34 1.86 10.11
C HIS A 77 3.78 3.19 10.75
N PRO A 78 4.91 3.22 11.48
CA PRO A 78 5.30 4.40 12.26
C PRO A 78 5.77 5.59 11.39
N ALA A 79 6.19 5.31 10.17
CA ALA A 79 6.69 6.33 9.23
C ALA A 79 5.79 6.51 8.01
N THR A 80 4.51 6.12 8.12
CA THR A 80 3.59 6.20 6.99
C THR A 80 3.34 7.64 6.55
N THR A 81 3.22 7.84 5.23
CA THR A 81 2.73 9.08 4.64
C THR A 81 1.24 8.99 4.30
N MET A 82 0.63 7.83 4.54
CA MET A 82 -0.80 7.61 4.33
C MET A 82 -1.61 8.11 5.52
N LYS A 83 -2.93 8.14 5.37
CA LYS A 83 -3.82 8.49 6.48
C LYS A 83 -3.71 7.46 7.60
N PRO A 84 -3.91 7.87 8.86
CA PRO A 84 -3.91 6.93 9.99
C PRO A 84 -4.85 5.75 9.74
N GLY A 85 -4.36 4.54 10.00
CA GLY A 85 -5.15 3.32 9.84
C GLY A 85 -5.16 2.71 8.45
N GLU A 86 -4.45 3.30 7.48
CA GLU A 86 -4.39 2.76 6.12
C GLU A 86 -3.22 1.82 5.90
N GLU A 87 -2.09 2.05 6.56
CA GLU A 87 -0.87 1.27 6.33
C GLU A 87 -0.37 0.62 7.62
N TRP A 88 -0.17 -0.69 7.57
CA TRP A 88 0.24 -1.50 8.71
C TRP A 88 1.44 -2.36 8.35
N LEU A 89 2.20 -2.76 9.37
CA LEU A 89 3.34 -3.68 9.22
C LEU A 89 3.04 -4.98 9.95
N ILE A 90 3.60 -6.08 9.44
CA ILE A 90 3.40 -7.40 10.05
C ILE A 90 4.59 -7.77 10.93
N LYS A 91 4.32 -8.46 12.04
CA LYS A 91 5.33 -8.90 13.01
C LYS A 91 5.82 -10.32 12.77
N ARG A 92 5.13 -11.07 11.92
CA ARG A 92 5.52 -12.44 11.54
C ARG A 92 5.27 -12.66 10.05
N GLY A 93 5.91 -13.65 9.46
CA GLY A 93 5.63 -14.03 8.09
C GLY A 93 4.19 -14.52 7.92
N LEU A 94 3.56 -14.18 6.82
CA LEU A 94 2.16 -14.53 6.55
C LEU A 94 2.04 -15.11 5.15
N LYS A 95 1.21 -16.14 5.02
CA LYS A 95 0.86 -16.71 3.71
C LYS A 95 -0.07 -15.76 2.99
N VAL A 96 0.13 -15.67 1.68
CA VAL A 96 -0.71 -14.84 0.82
C VAL A 96 -1.19 -15.64 -0.39
N ARG A 97 -2.30 -15.18 -0.98
CA ARG A 97 -2.86 -15.74 -2.19
C ARG A 97 -3.12 -14.60 -3.17
N LYS A 98 -2.65 -14.76 -4.40
CA LYS A 98 -2.91 -13.78 -5.46
C LYS A 98 -4.40 -13.78 -5.81
N ILE A 99 -5.01 -12.60 -5.81
CA ILE A 99 -6.43 -12.44 -6.15
C ILE A 99 -6.65 -11.61 -7.41
N ASP A 100 -5.66 -10.80 -7.82
CA ASP A 100 -5.82 -9.97 -9.00
C ASP A 100 -4.46 -9.57 -9.57
N GLU A 101 -4.48 -9.14 -10.83
CA GLU A 101 -3.35 -8.53 -11.51
C GLU A 101 -3.68 -7.08 -11.77
N THR A 102 -2.68 -6.21 -11.72
CA THR A 102 -2.90 -4.77 -11.80
C THR A 102 -2.23 -4.17 -13.03
N ARG A 103 -2.83 -3.08 -13.53
CA ARG A 103 -2.27 -2.27 -14.61
C ARG A 103 -2.23 -0.82 -14.16
N ILE A 104 -1.24 -0.09 -14.66
CA ILE A 104 -1.12 1.33 -14.38
C ILE A 104 -2.26 2.07 -15.07
N ARG A 105 -2.95 2.93 -14.33
CA ARG A 105 -4.02 3.80 -14.84
C ARG A 105 -3.44 5.19 -15.06
N GLU A 106 -3.53 5.68 -16.29
CA GLU A 106 -2.97 7.00 -16.65
C GLU A 106 -3.58 8.13 -15.82
N GLU A 107 -4.86 8.03 -15.51
CA GLU A 107 -5.58 9.06 -14.73
C GLU A 107 -5.08 9.16 -13.28
N GLU A 108 -4.33 8.18 -12.81
CA GLU A 108 -3.76 8.19 -11.47
C GLU A 108 -2.29 8.60 -11.45
N GLN A 109 -1.68 8.79 -12.62
CA GLN A 109 -0.28 9.16 -12.69
C GLN A 109 -0.08 10.62 -12.32
N ILE A 110 0.87 10.88 -11.43
CA ILE A 110 1.30 12.23 -11.09
C ILE A 110 2.03 12.80 -12.30
N SER A 111 1.76 14.07 -12.65
CA SER A 111 2.50 14.74 -13.70
C SER A 111 3.96 14.92 -13.29
N ASP A 112 4.87 15.02 -14.29
CA ASP A 112 6.29 15.20 -13.99
C ASP A 112 6.54 16.46 -13.17
N GLU A 113 5.79 17.53 -13.43
CA GLU A 113 5.90 18.77 -12.68
C GLU A 113 5.49 18.60 -11.22
N ASP A 114 4.37 17.93 -10.97
CA ASP A 114 3.88 17.70 -9.61
C ASP A 114 4.81 16.75 -8.85
N GLU A 115 5.38 15.76 -9.53
CA GLU A 115 6.34 14.84 -8.93
C GLU A 115 7.59 15.58 -8.48
N MET A 116 8.14 16.43 -9.32
CA MET A 116 9.33 17.24 -8.99
C MET A 116 9.06 18.17 -7.81
N GLU A 117 7.90 18.80 -7.77
CA GLU A 117 7.51 19.68 -6.69
C GLU A 117 7.43 18.94 -5.35
N LEU A 118 6.81 17.74 -5.36
CA LEU A 118 6.70 16.92 -4.16
C LEU A 118 8.06 16.42 -3.68
N LEU A 119 8.95 16.04 -4.61
CA LEU A 119 10.30 15.61 -4.27
C LEU A 119 11.10 16.74 -3.64
N GLU A 120 10.97 17.97 -4.11
CA GLU A 120 11.62 19.13 -3.51
C GLU A 120 11.15 19.39 -2.09
N LYS A 121 9.85 19.29 -1.85
CA LYS A 121 9.28 19.44 -0.51
C LYS A 121 9.84 18.41 0.46
N LEU A 122 10.04 17.18 0.00
CA LEU A 122 10.61 16.11 0.82
C LEU A 122 12.09 16.36 1.14
N LYS A 123 12.84 16.97 0.22
CA LYS A 123 14.25 17.30 0.43
C LYS A 123 14.46 18.44 1.42
N ASN A 124 13.50 19.34 1.53
CA ASN A 124 13.61 20.55 2.35
C ASN A 124 13.01 20.38 3.76
N ARG A 125 12.75 19.17 4.15
CA ARG A 125 12.27 18.88 5.50
C ARG A 125 13.41 18.83 6.51
#